data_eb68fab2aefdc3a50704c01df73e9b42
#
_entry.id   eb68fab2aefdc3a50704c01df73e9b42
#
_cell.length_a   1.000
_cell.length_b   1.000
_cell.length_c   1.000
_cell.angle_alpha   90.00
_cell.angle_beta   90.00
_cell.angle_gamma   90.00
#
_symmetry.space_group_name_H-M   'P 1'
#
loop_
_entity.id
_entity.type
_entity.pdbx_description
1 polymer ?
#
loop_
_entity_poly.entity_id
_entity_poly.type
_entity_poly.pdbx_seq_one_letter_code
_entity_poly.pdbx_strand_id
1 'polypeptide(L)'
;MTTYLLAGGGTAGHVNPLLATADELRRRDPKAVIVVVGTATGLEARLVPERGYELVTIAKLPFPRRPNRAALSFPNGLRAVIADLARLMRERHVDVVVGFGGYAAAPAYLAARRAKVPLVIHEANARPGLANRLGARFTPYVGVAFRAGTLPHARFVGMPLRREIQALVGGSKAAARAEGLALFGFDADRPVLLVTGGSLGAAQINGTVFAAAADLVRAGWQVLHVTGDRSELVDPGIPGYRMLRYCDRMELALAVADLAVSRAGAATVSELAALGVPSVLVPYAVGNGEQRFNAVDLVEAGGAVLVRDADFTPEWIRSSLLPLLGDRARIDAMATAALGVGVTDGSARTVDLIEEALRGA
;
A
#
# COMPACT_ATOMS: atom_id res chain seq x y z
N MET A 1 16.97 -25.73 -1.64
CA MET A 1 17.08 -24.29 -1.99
C MET A 1 15.86 -23.97 -2.82
N THR A 2 14.94 -23.18 -2.29
CA THR A 2 13.65 -22.91 -2.95
C THR A 2 13.77 -21.65 -3.82
N THR A 3 13.22 -21.73 -5.03
CA THR A 3 13.20 -20.62 -5.99
C THR A 3 11.80 -20.04 -6.09
N TYR A 4 11.64 -18.80 -5.70
CA TYR A 4 10.39 -18.03 -5.72
C TYR A 4 10.38 -17.05 -6.89
N LEU A 5 9.28 -17.02 -7.64
CA LEU A 5 9.04 -16.00 -8.66
C LEU A 5 7.91 -15.09 -8.19
N LEU A 6 8.24 -13.85 -7.83
CA LEU A 6 7.28 -12.86 -7.37
C LEU A 6 6.87 -11.95 -8.53
N ALA A 7 5.59 -11.84 -8.82
CA ALA A 7 5.07 -11.08 -9.95
C ALA A 7 4.16 -9.93 -9.49
N GLY A 8 4.56 -8.71 -9.77
CA GLY A 8 3.81 -7.51 -9.40
C GLY A 8 4.48 -6.27 -9.94
N GLY A 9 3.75 -5.15 -10.00
CA GLY A 9 4.39 -3.92 -10.45
C GLY A 9 3.42 -2.80 -10.79
N GLY A 10 4.02 -1.70 -11.25
CA GLY A 10 3.35 -0.49 -11.68
C GLY A 10 3.17 0.54 -10.56
N THR A 11 2.65 0.17 -9.41
CA THR A 11 2.36 1.09 -8.30
C THR A 11 2.94 0.59 -6.97
N ALA A 12 3.13 1.51 -6.02
CA ALA A 12 3.59 1.17 -4.67
C ALA A 12 2.68 0.15 -3.96
N GLY A 13 1.37 0.17 -4.25
CA GLY A 13 0.41 -0.78 -3.69
C GLY A 13 0.65 -2.24 -4.08
N HIS A 14 1.34 -2.52 -5.18
CA HIS A 14 1.74 -3.87 -5.58
C HIS A 14 3.20 -4.18 -5.24
N VAL A 15 4.09 -3.19 -5.39
CA VAL A 15 5.54 -3.39 -5.21
C VAL A 15 5.92 -3.51 -3.74
N ASN A 16 5.33 -2.71 -2.85
CA ASN A 16 5.66 -2.74 -1.42
C ASN A 16 5.30 -4.08 -0.75
N PRO A 17 4.07 -4.63 -0.90
CA PRO A 17 3.75 -5.94 -0.32
C PRO A 17 4.56 -7.08 -0.97
N LEU A 18 4.92 -6.98 -2.26
CA LEU A 18 5.82 -7.91 -2.90
C LEU A 18 7.19 -7.91 -2.22
N LEU A 19 7.80 -6.74 -2.05
CA LEU A 19 9.12 -6.60 -1.41
C LEU A 19 9.08 -7.01 0.07
N ALA A 20 8.03 -6.66 0.80
CA ALA A 20 7.87 -7.08 2.19
C ALA A 20 7.76 -8.61 2.33
N THR A 21 7.09 -9.26 1.37
CA THR A 21 7.04 -10.73 1.31
C THR A 21 8.39 -11.33 0.93
N ALA A 22 9.12 -10.72 -0.01
CA ALA A 22 10.46 -11.14 -0.39
C ALA A 22 11.44 -11.05 0.79
N ASP A 23 11.39 -9.96 1.56
CA ASP A 23 12.20 -9.78 2.77
C ASP A 23 11.90 -10.88 3.81
N GLU A 24 10.63 -11.23 4.02
CA GLU A 24 10.22 -12.29 4.95
C GLU A 24 10.65 -13.68 4.46
N LEU A 25 10.52 -13.98 3.16
CA LEU A 25 11.05 -15.22 2.57
C LEU A 25 12.55 -15.35 2.79
N ARG A 26 13.31 -14.28 2.52
CA ARG A 26 14.77 -14.25 2.74
C ARG A 26 15.14 -14.38 4.22
N ARG A 27 14.32 -13.81 5.13
CA ARG A 27 14.52 -13.95 6.57
C ARG A 27 14.33 -15.39 7.04
N ARG A 28 13.33 -16.11 6.50
CA ARG A 28 13.07 -17.53 6.84
C ARG A 28 14.09 -18.48 6.21
N ASP A 29 14.42 -18.25 4.95
CA ASP A 29 15.45 -19.02 4.23
C ASP A 29 16.48 -18.07 3.59
N PRO A 30 17.62 -17.85 4.25
CA PRO A 30 18.71 -17.01 3.70
C PRO A 30 19.25 -17.51 2.36
N LYS A 31 19.03 -18.78 2.01
CA LYS A 31 19.46 -19.39 0.74
C LYS A 31 18.38 -19.32 -0.35
N ALA A 32 17.20 -18.81 -0.06
CA ALA A 32 16.12 -18.68 -1.02
C ALA A 32 16.56 -17.88 -2.26
N VAL A 33 16.24 -18.35 -3.44
CA VAL A 33 16.37 -17.59 -4.69
C VAL A 33 15.07 -16.85 -4.93
N ILE A 34 15.15 -15.54 -5.00
CA ILE A 34 13.97 -14.68 -5.21
C ILE A 34 14.17 -13.92 -6.51
N VAL A 35 13.31 -14.20 -7.48
CA VAL A 35 13.26 -13.53 -8.78
C VAL A 35 11.97 -12.71 -8.86
N VAL A 36 12.08 -11.43 -9.16
CA VAL A 36 10.91 -10.56 -9.32
C VAL A 36 10.65 -10.34 -10.81
N VAL A 37 9.39 -10.47 -11.21
CA VAL A 37 8.94 -10.12 -12.56
C VAL A 37 8.15 -8.83 -12.51
N GLY A 38 8.59 -7.86 -13.32
CA GLY A 38 8.00 -6.53 -13.41
C GLY A 38 8.16 -5.91 -14.79
N THR A 39 8.02 -4.60 -14.87
CA THR A 39 8.24 -3.82 -16.10
C THR A 39 9.43 -2.88 -15.95
N ALA A 40 10.07 -2.53 -17.05
CA ALA A 40 11.24 -1.63 -17.04
C ALA A 40 10.90 -0.17 -16.64
N THR A 41 9.63 0.20 -16.60
CA THR A 41 9.17 1.60 -16.37
C THR A 41 8.32 1.78 -15.12
N GLY A 42 8.08 0.72 -14.35
CA GLY A 42 7.33 0.77 -13.09
C GLY A 42 8.23 1.09 -11.90
N LEU A 43 7.63 1.28 -10.72
CA LEU A 43 8.37 1.48 -9.47
C LEU A 43 9.27 0.29 -9.13
N GLU A 44 8.91 -0.90 -9.56
CA GLU A 44 9.69 -2.12 -9.41
C GLU A 44 11.07 -2.02 -10.05
N ALA A 45 11.22 -1.28 -11.17
CA ALA A 45 12.49 -1.11 -11.86
C ALA A 45 13.57 -0.45 -10.98
N ARG A 46 13.15 0.39 -10.03
CA ARG A 46 14.04 1.02 -9.06
C ARG A 46 14.09 0.25 -7.74
N LEU A 47 12.94 -0.02 -7.14
CA LEU A 47 12.86 -0.52 -5.76
C LEU A 47 13.34 -1.97 -5.60
N VAL A 48 13.19 -2.83 -6.63
CA VAL A 48 13.60 -4.24 -6.56
C VAL A 48 15.13 -4.38 -6.49
N PRO A 49 15.91 -3.75 -7.42
CA PRO A 49 17.37 -3.76 -7.34
C PRO A 49 17.91 -3.04 -6.08
N GLU A 50 17.33 -1.92 -5.67
CA GLU A 50 17.71 -1.22 -4.43
C GLU A 50 17.58 -2.12 -3.19
N ARG A 51 16.66 -3.11 -3.23
CA ARG A 51 16.47 -4.08 -2.15
C ARG A 51 17.34 -5.34 -2.30
N GLY A 52 18.16 -5.40 -3.36
CA GLY A 52 19.07 -6.52 -3.63
C GLY A 52 18.42 -7.77 -4.21
N TYR A 53 17.25 -7.63 -4.86
CA TYR A 53 16.58 -8.72 -5.58
C TYR A 53 16.79 -8.63 -7.09
N GLU A 54 16.81 -9.81 -7.75
CA GLU A 54 16.86 -9.90 -9.21
C GLU A 54 15.54 -9.43 -9.81
N LEU A 55 15.59 -8.51 -10.78
CA LEU A 55 14.43 -8.08 -11.56
C LEU A 55 14.52 -8.60 -13.00
N VAL A 56 13.57 -9.42 -13.39
CA VAL A 56 13.34 -9.81 -14.79
C VAL A 56 12.23 -8.94 -15.37
N THR A 57 12.57 -8.18 -16.39
CA THR A 57 11.61 -7.27 -17.02
C THR A 57 10.88 -7.93 -18.18
N ILE A 58 9.57 -7.72 -18.24
CA ILE A 58 8.72 -8.13 -19.36
C ILE A 58 8.18 -6.90 -20.11
N ALA A 59 7.79 -7.11 -21.35
CA ALA A 59 7.13 -6.06 -22.14
C ALA A 59 5.82 -5.64 -21.44
N LYS A 60 5.63 -4.33 -21.27
CA LYS A 60 4.39 -3.78 -20.75
C LYS A 60 3.29 -3.96 -21.81
N LEU A 61 2.34 -4.83 -21.52
CA LEU A 61 1.18 -5.12 -22.38
C LEU A 61 -0.10 -4.59 -21.74
N PRO A 62 -0.43 -3.30 -21.92
CA PRO A 62 -1.66 -2.75 -21.38
C PRO A 62 -2.86 -3.41 -22.07
N PHE A 63 -3.84 -3.82 -21.26
CA PHE A 63 -5.08 -4.39 -21.79
C PHE A 63 -5.79 -3.35 -22.69
N PRO A 64 -6.08 -3.69 -23.94
CA PRO A 64 -6.66 -2.75 -24.89
C PRO A 64 -8.08 -2.37 -24.45
N ARG A 65 -8.33 -1.07 -24.29
CA ARG A 65 -9.64 -0.52 -23.89
C ARG A 65 -10.50 -0.12 -25.10
N ARG A 66 -9.93 -0.08 -26.28
CA ARG A 66 -10.59 0.30 -27.55
C ARG A 66 -10.10 -0.62 -28.67
N PRO A 67 -10.92 -0.95 -29.67
CA PRO A 67 -10.50 -1.67 -30.86
C PRO A 67 -9.54 -0.79 -31.70
N ASN A 68 -8.25 -1.13 -31.66
CA ASN A 68 -7.19 -0.47 -32.40
C ASN A 68 -6.10 -1.50 -32.79
N ARG A 69 -5.04 -1.06 -33.51
CA ARG A 69 -3.92 -1.94 -33.92
C ARG A 69 -3.25 -2.64 -32.72
N ALA A 70 -3.18 -1.98 -31.58
CA ALA A 70 -2.65 -2.58 -30.36
C ALA A 70 -3.55 -3.73 -29.84
N ALA A 71 -4.88 -3.65 -30.02
CA ALA A 71 -5.79 -4.73 -29.68
C ALA A 71 -5.60 -5.96 -30.58
N LEU A 72 -5.24 -5.78 -31.84
CA LEU A 72 -4.97 -6.88 -32.77
C LEU A 72 -3.65 -7.61 -32.44
N SER A 73 -2.62 -6.87 -32.04
CA SER A 73 -1.31 -7.44 -31.67
C SER A 73 -1.24 -8.00 -30.24
N PHE A 74 -2.16 -7.58 -29.39
CA PHE A 74 -2.19 -7.97 -27.96
C PHE A 74 -2.18 -9.49 -27.71
N PRO A 75 -2.98 -10.34 -28.41
CA PRO A 75 -2.97 -11.78 -28.15
C PRO A 75 -1.62 -12.43 -28.46
N ASN A 76 -0.95 -12.02 -29.53
CA ASN A 76 0.37 -12.54 -29.90
C ASN A 76 1.46 -12.07 -28.92
N GLY A 77 1.45 -10.80 -28.53
CA GLY A 77 2.34 -10.28 -27.52
C GLY A 77 2.16 -10.99 -26.17
N LEU A 78 0.92 -11.20 -25.76
CA LEU A 78 0.62 -11.92 -24.50
C LEU A 78 1.10 -13.38 -24.56
N ARG A 79 0.87 -14.09 -25.68
CA ARG A 79 1.37 -15.47 -25.88
C ARG A 79 2.90 -15.54 -25.80
N ALA A 80 3.61 -14.58 -26.40
CA ALA A 80 5.06 -14.50 -26.35
C ALA A 80 5.56 -14.31 -24.91
N VAL A 81 5.02 -13.35 -24.17
CA VAL A 81 5.39 -13.11 -22.76
C VAL A 81 5.09 -14.33 -21.89
N ILE A 82 3.95 -15.00 -22.06
CA ILE A 82 3.62 -16.23 -21.33
C ILE A 82 4.63 -17.35 -21.65
N ALA A 83 5.03 -17.49 -22.92
CA ALA A 83 5.99 -18.51 -23.33
C ALA A 83 7.39 -18.24 -22.74
N ASP A 84 7.83 -16.98 -22.75
CA ASP A 84 9.11 -16.56 -22.16
C ASP A 84 9.14 -16.76 -20.65
N LEU A 85 8.08 -16.38 -19.94
CA LEU A 85 7.97 -16.61 -18.49
C LEU A 85 7.90 -18.12 -18.16
N ALA A 86 7.18 -18.92 -18.94
CA ALA A 86 7.14 -20.37 -18.72
C ALA A 86 8.49 -21.05 -19.00
N ARG A 87 9.28 -20.52 -19.94
CA ARG A 87 10.66 -20.93 -20.18
C ARG A 87 11.56 -20.54 -19.00
N LEU A 88 11.49 -19.28 -18.55
CA LEU A 88 12.22 -18.79 -17.38
C LEU A 88 11.95 -19.65 -16.14
N MET A 89 10.67 -20.00 -15.88
CA MET A 89 10.28 -20.84 -14.74
C MET A 89 10.97 -22.23 -14.80
N ARG A 90 11.06 -22.82 -15.98
CA ARG A 90 11.74 -24.12 -16.15
C ARG A 90 13.28 -23.98 -16.01
N GLU A 91 13.87 -23.00 -16.66
CA GLU A 91 15.33 -22.76 -16.63
C GLU A 91 15.86 -22.43 -15.24
N ARG A 92 15.05 -21.71 -14.45
CA ARG A 92 15.39 -21.31 -13.08
C ARG A 92 14.87 -22.27 -12.02
N HIS A 93 14.21 -23.38 -12.42
CA HIS A 93 13.60 -24.34 -11.50
C HIS A 93 12.72 -23.64 -10.45
N VAL A 94 11.77 -22.80 -10.93
CA VAL A 94 10.88 -22.07 -10.04
C VAL A 94 9.91 -23.03 -9.35
N ASP A 95 9.92 -23.04 -8.01
CA ASP A 95 9.08 -23.92 -7.19
C ASP A 95 7.68 -23.33 -6.95
N VAL A 96 7.56 -22.00 -6.91
CA VAL A 96 6.27 -21.33 -6.70
C VAL A 96 6.25 -19.93 -7.32
N VAL A 97 5.10 -19.55 -7.87
CA VAL A 97 4.81 -18.18 -8.33
C VAL A 97 3.91 -17.49 -7.33
N VAL A 98 4.28 -16.27 -6.93
CA VAL A 98 3.48 -15.42 -6.02
C VAL A 98 3.10 -14.13 -6.73
N GLY A 99 1.83 -13.84 -6.84
CA GLY A 99 1.35 -12.66 -7.54
C GLY A 99 0.73 -11.61 -6.64
N PHE A 100 1.09 -10.35 -6.90
CA PHE A 100 0.61 -9.19 -6.14
C PHE A 100 -0.26 -8.24 -6.98
N GLY A 101 -0.61 -8.64 -8.19
CA GLY A 101 -1.39 -7.80 -9.11
C GLY A 101 -0.53 -6.90 -10.00
N GLY A 102 -1.18 -6.02 -10.74
CA GLY A 102 -0.52 -5.17 -11.73
C GLY A 102 -0.32 -5.86 -13.09
N TYR A 103 0.41 -5.19 -14.01
CA TYR A 103 0.56 -5.65 -15.40
C TYR A 103 1.36 -6.94 -15.54
N ALA A 104 2.35 -7.16 -14.68
CA ALA A 104 3.22 -8.33 -14.75
C ALA A 104 2.57 -9.60 -14.20
N ALA A 105 1.56 -9.47 -13.35
CA ALA A 105 0.96 -10.56 -12.64
C ALA A 105 0.13 -11.50 -13.55
N ALA A 106 -0.75 -10.97 -14.39
CA ALA A 106 -1.62 -11.81 -15.23
C ALA A 106 -0.85 -12.72 -16.19
N PRO A 107 0.19 -12.26 -16.94
CA PRO A 107 1.04 -13.14 -17.73
C PRO A 107 1.76 -14.20 -16.90
N ALA A 108 2.25 -13.83 -15.68
CA ALA A 108 2.92 -14.76 -14.79
C ALA A 108 1.98 -15.88 -14.29
N TYR A 109 0.70 -15.58 -14.01
CA TYR A 109 -0.31 -16.57 -13.62
C TYR A 109 -0.59 -17.58 -14.73
N LEU A 110 -0.72 -17.08 -15.95
CA LEU A 110 -0.94 -17.95 -17.13
C LEU A 110 0.30 -18.81 -17.44
N ALA A 111 1.50 -18.25 -17.23
CA ALA A 111 2.75 -18.97 -17.38
C ALA A 111 2.92 -20.06 -16.30
N ALA A 112 2.61 -19.76 -15.04
CA ALA A 112 2.62 -20.71 -13.92
C ALA A 112 1.69 -21.90 -14.20
N ARG A 113 0.45 -21.63 -14.64
CA ARG A 113 -0.49 -22.68 -15.05
C ARG A 113 0.07 -23.53 -16.18
N ARG A 114 0.69 -22.92 -17.21
CA ARG A 114 1.29 -23.64 -18.34
C ARG A 114 2.48 -24.48 -17.92
N ALA A 115 3.32 -23.97 -17.01
CA ALA A 115 4.49 -24.67 -16.49
C ALA A 115 4.17 -25.66 -15.38
N LYS A 116 2.90 -25.71 -14.91
CA LYS A 116 2.43 -26.49 -13.76
C LYS A 116 3.17 -26.15 -12.46
N VAL A 117 3.52 -24.89 -12.29
CA VAL A 117 4.14 -24.36 -11.06
C VAL A 117 3.01 -23.88 -10.13
N PRO A 118 3.05 -24.19 -8.84
CA PRO A 118 2.12 -23.68 -7.84
C PRO A 118 1.98 -22.17 -7.89
N LEU A 119 0.77 -21.67 -7.69
CA LEU A 119 0.45 -20.24 -7.73
C LEU A 119 -0.15 -19.81 -6.40
N VAL A 120 0.38 -18.73 -5.83
CA VAL A 120 -0.18 -18.02 -4.68
C VAL A 120 -0.51 -16.61 -5.10
N ILE A 121 -1.61 -16.06 -4.60
CA ILE A 121 -2.04 -14.69 -4.88
C ILE A 121 -2.17 -13.91 -3.58
N HIS A 122 -1.66 -12.69 -3.57
CA HIS A 122 -1.96 -11.69 -2.56
C HIS A 122 -2.70 -10.51 -3.21
N GLU A 123 -3.91 -10.22 -2.72
CA GLU A 123 -4.68 -9.06 -3.14
C GLU A 123 -4.63 -7.96 -2.07
N ALA A 124 -4.04 -6.85 -2.45
CA ALA A 124 -3.82 -5.71 -1.56
C ALA A 124 -5.09 -4.88 -1.32
N ASN A 125 -6.05 -4.88 -2.24
CA ASN A 125 -7.27 -4.05 -2.13
C ASN A 125 -8.48 -4.88 -1.74
N ALA A 126 -9.43 -4.28 -1.04
CA ALA A 126 -10.71 -4.91 -0.74
C ALA A 126 -11.52 -5.23 -2.01
N ARG A 127 -11.42 -4.37 -3.05
CA ARG A 127 -11.93 -4.66 -4.39
C ARG A 127 -10.80 -5.22 -5.27
N PRO A 128 -10.88 -6.52 -5.64
CA PRO A 128 -9.78 -7.16 -6.33
C PRO A 128 -9.58 -6.64 -7.75
N GLY A 129 -8.30 -6.52 -8.14
CA GLY A 129 -7.88 -6.19 -9.49
C GLY A 129 -8.16 -7.32 -10.50
N LEU A 130 -8.24 -6.97 -11.79
CA LEU A 130 -8.57 -7.95 -12.85
C LEU A 130 -7.55 -9.09 -12.93
N ALA A 131 -6.26 -8.82 -12.74
CA ALA A 131 -5.23 -9.85 -12.74
C ALA A 131 -5.47 -10.89 -11.64
N ASN A 132 -5.70 -10.44 -10.40
CA ASN A 132 -5.93 -11.33 -9.26
C ASN A 132 -7.27 -12.07 -9.36
N ARG A 133 -8.31 -11.44 -9.94
CA ARG A 133 -9.58 -12.12 -10.26
C ARG A 133 -9.40 -13.26 -11.26
N LEU A 134 -8.50 -13.08 -12.26
CA LEU A 134 -8.15 -14.13 -13.19
C LEU A 134 -7.38 -15.25 -12.48
N GLY A 135 -6.32 -14.90 -11.76
CA GLY A 135 -5.42 -15.85 -11.12
C GLY A 135 -6.09 -16.69 -10.04
N ALA A 136 -7.00 -16.10 -9.25
CA ALA A 136 -7.74 -16.81 -8.20
C ALA A 136 -8.63 -17.97 -8.71
N ARG A 137 -8.82 -18.07 -10.03
CA ARG A 137 -9.49 -19.24 -10.65
C ARG A 137 -8.56 -20.42 -10.85
N PHE A 138 -7.26 -20.24 -10.65
CA PHE A 138 -6.25 -21.26 -10.95
C PHE A 138 -5.58 -21.80 -9.67
N THR A 139 -5.91 -21.28 -8.51
CA THR A 139 -5.30 -21.67 -7.25
C THR A 139 -6.26 -21.53 -6.07
N PRO A 140 -6.18 -22.42 -5.06
CA PRO A 140 -6.86 -22.23 -3.78
C PRO A 140 -6.07 -21.36 -2.78
N TYR A 141 -4.85 -20.95 -3.11
CA TYR A 141 -3.97 -20.20 -2.23
C TYR A 141 -4.09 -18.68 -2.50
N VAL A 142 -5.12 -18.06 -1.92
CA VAL A 142 -5.45 -16.65 -2.14
C VAL A 142 -5.46 -15.91 -0.80
N GLY A 143 -4.46 -15.07 -0.57
CA GLY A 143 -4.38 -14.15 0.54
C GLY A 143 -5.01 -12.80 0.20
N VAL A 144 -5.75 -12.20 1.15
CA VAL A 144 -6.34 -10.87 1.00
C VAL A 144 -5.96 -9.97 2.17
N ALA A 145 -5.73 -8.68 1.88
CA ALA A 145 -5.35 -7.70 2.89
C ALA A 145 -6.52 -7.22 3.75
N PHE A 146 -7.76 -7.30 3.25
CA PHE A 146 -8.97 -6.84 3.92
C PHE A 146 -10.01 -7.96 4.03
N ARG A 147 -10.79 -7.98 5.12
CA ARG A 147 -11.84 -8.99 5.35
C ARG A 147 -12.96 -8.93 4.31
N ALA A 148 -13.24 -7.74 3.78
CA ALA A 148 -14.22 -7.52 2.71
C ALA A 148 -13.79 -8.06 1.32
N GLY A 149 -12.65 -8.75 1.23
CA GLY A 149 -12.15 -9.36 -0.03
C GLY A 149 -13.11 -10.40 -0.60
N THR A 150 -13.41 -10.29 -1.89
CA THR A 150 -14.44 -11.12 -2.58
C THR A 150 -13.86 -12.16 -3.55
N LEU A 151 -12.57 -12.48 -3.45
CA LEU A 151 -11.95 -13.51 -4.31
C LEU A 151 -12.34 -14.93 -3.88
N PRO A 152 -12.46 -15.88 -4.83
CA PRO A 152 -12.56 -17.30 -4.50
C PRO A 152 -11.41 -17.72 -3.58
N HIS A 153 -11.69 -18.59 -2.61
CA HIS A 153 -10.72 -19.12 -1.64
C HIS A 153 -9.98 -18.07 -0.81
N ALA A 154 -10.51 -16.84 -0.72
CA ALA A 154 -9.88 -15.75 0.02
C ALA A 154 -9.65 -16.12 1.49
N ARG A 155 -8.41 -15.96 1.95
CA ARG A 155 -7.98 -16.07 3.34
C ARG A 155 -7.46 -14.71 3.78
N PHE A 156 -7.93 -14.23 4.90
CA PHE A 156 -7.46 -12.96 5.46
C PHE A 156 -6.05 -13.14 6.04
N VAL A 157 -5.07 -12.58 5.35
CA VAL A 157 -3.66 -12.59 5.76
C VAL A 157 -3.17 -11.20 6.21
N GLY A 158 -3.90 -10.14 5.89
CA GLY A 158 -3.48 -8.77 6.10
C GLY A 158 -2.51 -8.27 5.01
N MET A 159 -2.07 -7.03 5.17
CA MET A 159 -1.10 -6.40 4.27
C MET A 159 0.32 -6.74 4.68
N PRO A 160 1.18 -7.26 3.80
CA PRO A 160 2.61 -7.27 4.02
C PRO A 160 3.14 -5.85 4.13
N LEU A 161 3.50 -5.44 5.35
CA LEU A 161 3.96 -4.09 5.66
C LEU A 161 5.44 -3.92 5.31
N ARG A 162 5.82 -2.73 4.88
CA ARG A 162 7.22 -2.37 4.66
C ARG A 162 8.04 -2.57 5.94
N ARG A 163 9.32 -2.96 5.79
CA ARG A 163 10.21 -3.24 6.95
C ARG A 163 10.33 -2.05 7.89
N GLU A 164 10.31 -0.82 7.36
CA GLU A 164 10.38 0.42 8.13
C GLU A 164 9.17 0.56 9.05
N ILE A 165 7.98 0.18 8.59
CA ILE A 165 6.74 0.16 9.39
C ILE A 165 6.75 -1.00 10.38
N GLN A 166 7.21 -2.18 9.96
CA GLN A 166 7.35 -3.33 10.87
C GLN A 166 8.31 -3.04 12.03
N ALA A 167 9.39 -2.30 11.78
CA ALA A 167 10.30 -1.86 12.82
C ALA A 167 9.63 -0.96 13.87
N LEU A 168 8.70 -0.09 13.46
CA LEU A 168 7.91 0.74 14.39
C LEU A 168 6.96 -0.08 15.25
N VAL A 169 6.31 -1.07 14.66
CA VAL A 169 5.41 -1.99 15.38
C VAL A 169 6.19 -2.80 16.43
N GLY A 170 7.42 -3.20 16.11
CA GLY A 170 8.27 -4.03 16.97
C GLY A 170 8.87 -3.34 18.21
N GLY A 171 8.56 -2.05 18.46
CA GLY A 171 8.94 -1.39 19.71
C GLY A 171 9.78 -0.12 19.61
N SER A 172 10.11 0.35 18.40
CA SER A 172 10.91 1.57 18.22
C SER A 172 10.06 2.85 17.98
N LYS A 173 8.73 2.80 18.17
CA LYS A 173 7.83 3.92 17.84
C LYS A 173 8.17 5.21 18.61
N ALA A 174 8.51 5.12 19.89
CA ALA A 174 8.86 6.30 20.70
C ALA A 174 10.17 6.96 20.21
N ALA A 175 11.19 6.16 19.90
CA ALA A 175 12.46 6.67 19.36
C ALA A 175 12.25 7.29 17.96
N ALA A 176 11.49 6.64 17.09
CA ALA A 176 11.15 7.16 15.78
C ALA A 176 10.30 8.44 15.86
N ARG A 177 9.39 8.56 16.86
CA ARG A 177 8.66 9.81 17.12
C ARG A 177 9.62 10.93 17.47
N ALA A 178 10.56 10.70 18.39
CA ALA A 178 11.55 11.72 18.77
C ALA A 178 12.43 12.15 17.58
N GLU A 179 12.91 11.18 16.76
CA GLU A 179 13.66 11.44 15.53
C GLU A 179 12.82 12.25 14.53
N GLY A 180 11.56 11.86 14.33
CA GLY A 180 10.67 12.54 13.40
C GLY A 180 10.32 13.97 13.83
N LEU A 181 10.04 14.20 15.13
CA LEU A 181 9.81 15.55 15.65
C LEU A 181 11.02 16.44 15.39
N ALA A 182 12.24 15.95 15.66
CA ALA A 182 13.47 16.68 15.37
C ALA A 182 13.65 16.93 13.86
N LEU A 183 13.41 15.92 13.02
CA LEU A 183 13.54 16.02 11.55
C LEU A 183 12.60 17.06 10.95
N PHE A 184 11.34 17.09 11.41
CA PHE A 184 10.33 18.00 10.87
C PHE A 184 10.30 19.37 11.56
N GLY A 185 11.07 19.55 12.64
CA GLY A 185 11.16 20.80 13.40
C GLY A 185 9.90 21.05 14.25
N PHE A 186 9.34 19.99 14.84
CA PHE A 186 8.15 20.03 15.66
C PHE A 186 8.46 19.98 17.17
N ASP A 187 7.59 20.63 17.95
CA ASP A 187 7.59 20.61 19.40
C ASP A 187 7.02 19.28 19.92
N ALA A 188 7.69 18.69 20.90
CA ALA A 188 7.28 17.41 21.48
C ALA A 188 5.97 17.50 22.31
N ASP A 189 5.67 18.67 22.85
CA ASP A 189 4.50 18.89 23.73
C ASP A 189 3.21 19.21 22.94
N ARG A 190 3.31 19.31 21.61
CA ARG A 190 2.17 19.61 20.74
C ARG A 190 1.80 18.45 19.85
N PRO A 191 0.49 18.18 19.65
CA PRO A 191 0.05 17.12 18.75
C PRO A 191 0.35 17.44 17.28
N VAL A 192 0.54 16.38 16.47
CA VAL A 192 0.86 16.49 15.04
C VAL A 192 -0.26 15.89 14.19
N LEU A 193 -0.78 16.70 13.28
CA LEU A 193 -1.68 16.28 12.20
C LEU A 193 -0.85 15.96 10.95
N LEU A 194 -0.83 14.69 10.54
CA LEU A 194 -0.25 14.28 9.26
C LEU A 194 -1.30 14.42 8.15
N VAL A 195 -0.94 15.11 7.07
CA VAL A 195 -1.80 15.23 5.89
C VAL A 195 -1.07 14.68 4.67
N THR A 196 -1.65 13.70 3.97
CA THR A 196 -1.04 13.13 2.76
C THR A 196 -2.07 12.62 1.76
N GLY A 197 -1.83 12.93 0.48
CA GLY A 197 -2.62 12.42 -0.65
C GLY A 197 -1.98 11.23 -1.37
N GLY A 198 -0.84 10.72 -0.84
CA GLY A 198 0.04 9.77 -1.54
C GLY A 198 1.06 10.47 -2.45
N SER A 199 1.92 9.70 -3.15
CA SER A 199 3.08 10.21 -3.91
C SER A 199 2.73 11.25 -4.99
N LEU A 200 1.57 11.12 -5.61
CA LEU A 200 1.11 12.08 -6.65
C LEU A 200 0.36 13.28 -6.08
N GLY A 201 0.01 13.22 -4.78
CA GLY A 201 -0.81 14.22 -4.13
C GLY A 201 -2.31 14.04 -4.35
N ALA A 202 -3.10 14.87 -3.67
CA ALA A 202 -4.55 14.89 -3.73
C ALA A 202 -5.03 16.35 -3.73
N ALA A 203 -5.36 16.90 -4.89
CA ALA A 203 -5.69 18.31 -5.04
C ALA A 203 -6.78 18.79 -4.06
N GLN A 204 -7.85 17.99 -3.86
CA GLN A 204 -8.93 18.31 -2.92
C GLN A 204 -8.41 18.38 -1.47
N ILE A 205 -7.69 17.34 -1.00
CA ILE A 205 -7.11 17.34 0.35
C ILE A 205 -6.16 18.52 0.51
N ASN A 206 -5.25 18.70 -0.45
CA ASN A 206 -4.24 19.74 -0.39
C ASN A 206 -4.86 21.13 -0.33
N GLY A 207 -5.79 21.46 -1.23
CA GLY A 207 -6.44 22.77 -1.27
C GLY A 207 -7.27 23.05 -0.02
N THR A 208 -8.02 22.06 0.46
CA THR A 208 -8.86 22.18 1.65
C THR A 208 -8.02 22.44 2.91
N VAL A 209 -6.96 21.62 3.13
CA VAL A 209 -6.11 21.76 4.31
C VAL A 209 -5.28 23.05 4.25
N PHE A 210 -4.78 23.42 3.07
CA PHE A 210 -4.07 24.67 2.88
C PHE A 210 -4.92 25.89 3.24
N ALA A 211 -6.18 25.91 2.80
CA ALA A 211 -7.12 26.99 3.12
C ALA A 211 -7.47 27.08 4.61
N ALA A 212 -7.33 25.98 5.36
CA ALA A 212 -7.59 25.93 6.80
C ALA A 212 -6.31 25.92 7.66
N ALA A 213 -5.13 26.11 7.07
CA ALA A 213 -3.84 25.96 7.74
C ALA A 213 -3.73 26.78 9.02
N ALA A 214 -4.13 28.07 8.98
CA ALA A 214 -4.10 28.96 10.16
C ALA A 214 -5.10 28.52 11.24
N ASP A 215 -6.25 27.95 10.87
CA ASP A 215 -7.25 27.48 11.83
C ASP A 215 -6.73 26.24 12.58
N LEU A 216 -6.09 25.30 11.87
CA LEU A 216 -5.48 24.10 12.46
C LEU A 216 -4.36 24.43 13.45
N VAL A 217 -3.48 25.38 13.09
CA VAL A 217 -2.37 25.80 13.98
C VAL A 217 -2.91 26.56 15.21
N ARG A 218 -3.92 27.40 15.04
CA ARG A 218 -4.59 28.09 16.16
C ARG A 218 -5.29 27.14 17.12
N ALA A 219 -5.76 25.99 16.63
CA ALA A 219 -6.29 24.92 17.46
C ALA A 219 -5.24 24.16 18.29
N GLY A 220 -3.96 24.60 18.24
CA GLY A 220 -2.86 24.03 19.02
C GLY A 220 -2.12 22.89 18.30
N TRP A 221 -2.51 22.50 17.10
CA TRP A 221 -1.88 21.42 16.35
C TRP A 221 -0.70 21.89 15.50
N GLN A 222 0.27 21.02 15.36
CA GLN A 222 1.30 21.13 14.34
C GLN A 222 0.85 20.32 13.13
N VAL A 223 1.18 20.76 11.92
CA VAL A 223 0.72 20.11 10.68
C VAL A 223 1.92 19.72 9.82
N LEU A 224 2.04 18.43 9.54
CA LEU A 224 2.94 17.91 8.50
C LEU A 224 2.13 17.64 7.25
N HIS A 225 2.25 18.49 6.24
CA HIS A 225 1.51 18.38 5.00
C HIS A 225 2.40 17.88 3.85
N VAL A 226 2.26 16.60 3.49
CA VAL A 226 2.94 15.97 2.35
C VAL A 226 2.04 16.10 1.12
N THR A 227 2.30 17.09 0.29
CA THR A 227 1.41 17.52 -0.80
C THR A 227 1.46 16.63 -2.05
N GLY A 228 2.56 15.87 -2.25
CA GLY A 228 2.82 15.07 -3.44
C GLY A 228 3.50 15.83 -4.57
N ASP A 229 4.14 15.09 -5.48
CA ASP A 229 5.02 15.65 -6.53
C ASP A 229 4.32 16.59 -7.52
N ARG A 230 3.01 16.44 -7.71
CA ARG A 230 2.22 17.25 -8.64
C ARG A 230 1.63 18.50 -8.03
N SER A 231 1.87 18.76 -6.74
CA SER A 231 1.34 19.96 -6.08
C SER A 231 2.15 21.19 -6.48
N GLU A 232 1.43 22.26 -6.77
CA GLU A 232 1.99 23.60 -7.04
C GLU A 232 1.88 24.54 -5.83
N LEU A 233 1.35 24.04 -4.70
CA LEU A 233 1.23 24.83 -3.47
C LEU A 233 2.62 25.19 -2.95
N VAL A 234 2.71 26.44 -2.44
CA VAL A 234 3.91 26.97 -1.79
C VAL A 234 3.66 27.03 -0.29
N ASP A 235 4.67 26.69 0.51
CA ASP A 235 4.59 26.71 1.97
C ASP A 235 4.12 28.10 2.45
N PRO A 236 3.04 28.18 3.24
CA PRO A 236 2.49 29.45 3.70
C PRO A 236 3.35 30.16 4.76
N GLY A 237 4.43 29.54 5.24
CA GLY A 237 5.33 30.10 6.24
C GLY A 237 4.70 30.27 7.63
N ILE A 238 3.63 29.51 7.95
CA ILE A 238 2.96 29.57 9.25
C ILE A 238 3.76 28.73 10.26
N PRO A 239 4.23 29.29 11.38
CA PRO A 239 4.92 28.54 12.42
C PRO A 239 4.06 27.36 12.92
N GLY A 240 4.63 26.14 12.91
CA GLY A 240 3.91 24.91 13.25
C GLY A 240 3.19 24.23 12.05
N TYR A 241 3.25 24.83 10.87
CA TYR A 241 2.82 24.20 9.62
C TYR A 241 4.04 23.91 8.74
N ARG A 242 4.31 22.65 8.49
CA ARG A 242 5.43 22.20 7.66
C ARG A 242 4.91 21.53 6.39
N MET A 243 5.27 22.08 5.25
CA MET A 243 4.88 21.52 3.95
C MET A 243 6.07 20.85 3.27
N LEU A 244 5.84 19.61 2.76
CA LEU A 244 6.81 18.86 1.98
C LEU A 244 6.14 18.41 0.69
N ARG A 245 6.83 18.48 -0.43
CA ARG A 245 6.35 17.89 -1.70
C ARG A 245 6.40 16.37 -1.66
N TYR A 246 7.47 15.82 -1.09
CA TYR A 246 7.68 14.40 -0.92
C TYR A 246 8.31 14.12 0.46
N CYS A 247 8.00 12.98 1.04
CA CYS A 247 8.55 12.54 2.31
C CYS A 247 9.23 11.18 2.12
N ASP A 248 10.57 11.16 2.11
CA ASP A 248 11.37 9.95 2.01
C ASP A 248 11.25 9.08 3.27
N ARG A 249 11.13 9.74 4.43
CA ARG A 249 11.03 9.11 5.75
C ARG A 249 9.57 9.06 6.21
N MET A 250 8.71 8.42 5.38
CA MET A 250 7.28 8.35 5.66
C MET A 250 6.96 7.59 6.95
N GLU A 251 7.82 6.65 7.35
CA GLU A 251 7.71 5.96 8.64
C GLU A 251 7.85 6.93 9.82
N LEU A 252 8.72 7.94 9.73
CA LEU A 252 8.83 8.98 10.76
C LEU A 252 7.62 9.91 10.75
N ALA A 253 7.09 10.24 9.57
CA ALA A 253 5.86 11.02 9.45
C ALA A 253 4.66 10.32 10.13
N LEU A 254 4.57 8.99 9.97
CA LEU A 254 3.56 8.17 10.65
C LEU A 254 3.83 8.02 12.14
N ALA A 255 5.10 7.97 12.56
CA ALA A 255 5.47 7.86 13.98
C ALA A 255 5.14 9.14 14.77
N VAL A 256 5.25 10.33 14.14
CA VAL A 256 4.90 11.59 14.80
C VAL A 256 3.40 11.88 14.80
N ALA A 257 2.63 11.25 13.92
CA ALA A 257 1.22 11.54 13.73
C ALA A 257 0.37 11.15 14.95
N ASP A 258 -0.38 12.10 15.50
CA ASP A 258 -1.43 11.88 16.49
C ASP A 258 -2.80 11.69 15.81
N LEU A 259 -2.98 12.25 14.61
CA LEU A 259 -4.10 12.02 13.71
C LEU A 259 -3.62 12.19 12.26
N ALA A 260 -4.20 11.44 11.34
CA ALA A 260 -3.88 11.57 9.92
C ALA A 260 -5.12 11.95 9.09
N VAL A 261 -4.92 12.83 8.09
CA VAL A 261 -5.86 13.05 6.99
C VAL A 261 -5.24 12.49 5.73
N SER A 262 -5.89 11.49 5.11
CA SER A 262 -5.29 10.87 3.93
C SER A 262 -6.29 10.29 2.93
N ARG A 263 -5.79 9.91 1.73
CA ARG A 263 -6.48 8.97 0.85
C ARG A 263 -6.56 7.59 1.50
N ALA A 264 -7.56 6.79 1.12
CA ALA A 264 -7.75 5.42 1.63
C ALA A 264 -7.09 4.37 0.71
N GLY A 265 -5.83 4.59 0.33
CA GLY A 265 -5.02 3.58 -0.36
C GLY A 265 -4.77 2.38 0.56
N ALA A 266 -4.76 1.16 -0.01
CA ALA A 266 -4.66 -0.07 0.76
C ALA A 266 -3.46 -0.11 1.72
N ALA A 267 -2.26 0.25 1.26
CA ALA A 267 -1.07 0.31 2.10
C ALA A 267 -1.22 1.36 3.21
N THR A 268 -1.71 2.57 2.88
CA THR A 268 -1.89 3.65 3.85
C THR A 268 -2.86 3.26 4.97
N VAL A 269 -4.02 2.70 4.62
CA VAL A 269 -5.01 2.24 5.62
C VAL A 269 -4.43 1.16 6.51
N SER A 270 -3.71 0.19 5.94
CA SER A 270 -3.08 -0.89 6.70
C SER A 270 -1.95 -0.38 7.62
N GLU A 271 -1.13 0.57 7.15
CA GLU A 271 -0.07 1.19 7.95
C GLU A 271 -0.64 2.03 9.10
N LEU A 272 -1.67 2.84 8.84
CA LEU A 272 -2.36 3.62 9.87
C LEU A 272 -2.96 2.71 10.94
N ALA A 273 -3.66 1.64 10.54
CA ALA A 273 -4.23 0.68 11.46
C ALA A 273 -3.15 -0.04 12.30
N ALA A 274 -2.10 -0.55 11.65
CA ALA A 274 -1.02 -1.28 12.33
C ALA A 274 -0.24 -0.41 13.34
N LEU A 275 -0.14 0.90 13.09
CA LEU A 275 0.52 1.86 13.99
C LEU A 275 -0.43 2.52 14.99
N GLY A 276 -1.73 2.24 14.92
CA GLY A 276 -2.73 2.86 15.79
C GLY A 276 -2.86 4.36 15.55
N VAL A 277 -2.74 4.82 14.29
CA VAL A 277 -2.90 6.23 13.95
C VAL A 277 -4.35 6.48 13.55
N PRO A 278 -5.14 7.21 14.38
CA PRO A 278 -6.52 7.56 14.04
C PRO A 278 -6.55 8.41 12.78
N SER A 279 -7.61 8.29 11.98
CA SER A 279 -7.57 8.96 10.68
C SER A 279 -8.90 9.49 10.20
N VAL A 280 -8.82 10.55 9.38
CA VAL A 280 -9.87 11.00 8.48
C VAL A 280 -9.50 10.55 7.08
N LEU A 281 -10.27 9.61 6.55
CA LEU A 281 -10.04 9.02 5.25
C LEU A 281 -10.93 9.68 4.20
N VAL A 282 -10.29 10.21 3.15
CA VAL A 282 -10.94 10.87 2.02
C VAL A 282 -10.65 10.05 0.76
N PRO A 283 -11.46 9.01 0.45
CA PRO A 283 -11.21 8.14 -0.68
C PRO A 283 -11.21 8.87 -2.01
N TYR A 284 -10.34 8.45 -2.91
CA TYR A 284 -10.34 8.95 -4.28
C TYR A 284 -11.60 8.50 -5.00
N ALA A 285 -12.35 9.44 -5.57
CA ALA A 285 -13.66 9.18 -6.16
C ALA A 285 -13.60 8.51 -7.56
N VAL A 286 -12.41 8.50 -8.20
CA VAL A 286 -12.23 8.00 -9.58
C VAL A 286 -11.65 6.57 -9.55
N GLY A 287 -11.92 5.81 -10.60
CA GLY A 287 -11.49 4.42 -10.73
C GLY A 287 -12.62 3.42 -10.45
N ASN A 288 -12.29 2.28 -9.86
CA ASN A 288 -13.27 1.25 -9.48
C ASN A 288 -13.81 1.46 -8.05
N GLY A 289 -13.45 2.55 -7.37
CA GLY A 289 -13.89 2.91 -6.03
C GLY A 289 -13.30 2.02 -4.92
N GLU A 290 -12.18 1.32 -5.16
CA GLU A 290 -11.54 0.41 -4.18
C GLU A 290 -11.21 1.09 -2.86
N GLN A 291 -10.79 2.37 -2.89
CA GLN A 291 -10.37 3.06 -1.68
C GLN A 291 -11.46 3.16 -0.61
N ARG A 292 -12.72 3.35 -1.02
CA ARG A 292 -13.83 3.35 -0.07
C ARG A 292 -13.96 2.01 0.67
N PHE A 293 -13.74 0.91 -0.06
CA PHE A 293 -13.84 -0.44 0.51
C PHE A 293 -12.63 -0.80 1.37
N ASN A 294 -11.44 -0.28 1.06
CA ASN A 294 -10.25 -0.45 1.90
C ASN A 294 -10.43 0.16 3.31
N ALA A 295 -11.27 1.20 3.43
CA ALA A 295 -11.50 1.89 4.68
C ALA A 295 -12.51 1.20 5.61
N VAL A 296 -13.31 0.24 5.11
CA VAL A 296 -14.48 -0.32 5.82
C VAL A 296 -14.11 -0.85 7.19
N ASP A 297 -13.15 -1.78 7.27
CA ASP A 297 -12.80 -2.43 8.53
C ASP A 297 -12.35 -1.41 9.60
N LEU A 298 -11.57 -0.38 9.19
CA LEU A 298 -11.06 0.64 10.11
C LEU A 298 -12.16 1.63 10.55
N VAL A 299 -13.09 1.97 9.66
CA VAL A 299 -14.22 2.86 9.95
C VAL A 299 -15.23 2.16 10.84
N GLU A 300 -15.60 0.91 10.56
CA GLU A 300 -16.54 0.13 11.36
C GLU A 300 -16.00 -0.13 12.77
N ALA A 301 -14.70 -0.30 12.92
CA ALA A 301 -14.07 -0.40 14.24
C ALA A 301 -14.06 0.94 15.01
N GLY A 302 -14.32 2.07 14.36
CA GLY A 302 -14.25 3.39 14.97
C GLY A 302 -12.84 4.02 14.94
N GLY A 303 -11.88 3.42 14.24
CA GLY A 303 -10.50 3.94 14.11
C GLY A 303 -10.34 5.05 13.07
N ALA A 304 -11.35 5.26 12.22
CA ALA A 304 -11.33 6.30 11.21
C ALA A 304 -12.70 6.93 10.97
N VAL A 305 -12.68 8.16 10.47
CA VAL A 305 -13.85 8.86 9.90
C VAL A 305 -13.73 8.84 8.38
N LEU A 306 -14.79 8.45 7.68
CA LEU A 306 -14.83 8.45 6.22
C LEU A 306 -15.53 9.71 5.72
N VAL A 307 -14.89 10.47 4.83
CA VAL A 307 -15.44 11.68 4.22
C VAL A 307 -15.37 11.57 2.71
N ARG A 308 -16.46 11.87 2.01
CA ARG A 308 -16.42 11.88 0.54
C ARG A 308 -15.52 13.02 0.05
N ASP A 309 -14.81 12.80 -1.06
CA ASP A 309 -13.88 13.79 -1.62
C ASP A 309 -14.54 15.19 -1.80
N ALA A 310 -15.77 15.23 -2.33
CA ALA A 310 -16.49 16.47 -2.55
C ALA A 310 -16.97 17.17 -1.26
N ASP A 311 -17.13 16.43 -0.17
CA ASP A 311 -17.58 16.96 1.12
C ASP A 311 -16.42 17.44 1.99
N PHE A 312 -15.18 17.06 1.65
CA PHE A 312 -13.99 17.50 2.37
C PHE A 312 -13.64 18.93 1.98
N THR A 313 -14.23 19.89 2.65
CA THR A 313 -14.11 21.35 2.40
C THR A 313 -13.52 22.08 3.62
N PRO A 314 -13.08 23.35 3.47
CA PRO A 314 -12.64 24.13 4.61
C PRO A 314 -13.73 24.29 5.69
N GLU A 315 -15.01 24.34 5.30
CA GLU A 315 -16.16 24.40 6.22
C GLU A 315 -16.26 23.07 6.99
N TRP A 316 -16.05 21.92 6.32
CA TRP A 316 -16.02 20.62 6.98
C TRP A 316 -14.87 20.54 8.01
N ILE A 317 -13.70 21.10 7.69
CA ILE A 317 -12.59 21.17 8.66
C ILE A 317 -13.05 21.94 9.90
N ARG A 318 -13.67 23.13 9.72
CA ARG A 318 -14.11 23.96 10.85
C ARG A 318 -15.22 23.33 11.68
N SER A 319 -16.20 22.68 11.01
CA SER A 319 -17.40 22.11 11.68
C SER A 319 -17.19 20.74 12.26
N SER A 320 -16.21 19.96 11.75
CA SER A 320 -16.06 18.54 12.07
C SER A 320 -14.65 18.16 12.52
N LEU A 321 -13.60 18.57 11.77
CA LEU A 321 -12.23 18.22 12.13
C LEU A 321 -11.75 19.00 13.35
N LEU A 322 -11.95 20.34 13.43
CA LEU A 322 -11.52 21.12 14.58
C LEU A 322 -12.16 20.66 15.90
N PRO A 323 -13.46 20.35 15.99
CA PRO A 323 -14.03 19.71 17.18
C PRO A 323 -13.40 18.38 17.53
N LEU A 324 -13.11 17.53 16.54
CA LEU A 324 -12.42 16.25 16.76
C LEU A 324 -10.99 16.48 17.31
N LEU A 325 -10.25 17.44 16.76
CA LEU A 325 -8.90 17.80 17.22
C LEU A 325 -8.88 18.31 18.66
N GLY A 326 -9.99 18.87 19.15
CA GLY A 326 -10.17 19.30 20.53
C GLY A 326 -10.59 18.18 21.50
N ASP A 327 -10.97 17.01 20.99
CA ASP A 327 -11.45 15.87 21.79
C ASP A 327 -10.37 14.77 21.90
N ARG A 328 -9.46 14.94 22.87
CA ARG A 328 -8.35 14.02 23.10
C ARG A 328 -8.85 12.60 23.41
N ALA A 329 -9.90 12.48 24.23
CA ALA A 329 -10.45 11.18 24.62
C ALA A 329 -10.97 10.42 23.39
N ARG A 330 -11.63 11.11 22.47
CA ARG A 330 -12.08 10.53 21.21
C ARG A 330 -10.92 10.10 20.31
N ILE A 331 -9.87 10.89 20.20
CA ILE A 331 -8.67 10.54 19.43
C ILE A 331 -8.00 9.29 20.00
N ASP A 332 -7.86 9.19 21.34
CA ASP A 332 -7.28 8.03 22.01
C ASP A 332 -8.15 6.76 21.83
N ALA A 333 -9.47 6.91 21.87
CA ALA A 333 -10.39 5.81 21.57
C ALA A 333 -10.27 5.35 20.11
N MET A 334 -10.17 6.29 19.17
CA MET A 334 -9.94 5.98 17.74
C MET A 334 -8.59 5.28 17.54
N ALA A 335 -7.53 5.68 18.23
CA ALA A 335 -6.21 5.05 18.16
C ALA A 335 -6.27 3.60 18.64
N THR A 336 -6.95 3.36 19.77
CA THR A 336 -7.17 2.01 20.31
C THR A 336 -7.97 1.14 19.34
N ALA A 337 -9.03 1.67 18.75
CA ALA A 337 -9.83 0.97 17.76
C ALA A 337 -9.03 0.63 16.49
N ALA A 338 -8.16 1.54 16.03
CA ALA A 338 -7.29 1.30 14.89
C ALA A 338 -6.31 0.15 15.15
N LEU A 339 -5.66 0.13 16.31
CA LEU A 339 -4.80 -0.99 16.74
C LEU A 339 -5.55 -2.31 16.80
N GLY A 340 -6.81 -2.31 17.22
CA GLY A 340 -7.63 -3.51 17.34
C GLY A 340 -7.90 -4.23 16.01
N VAL A 341 -7.81 -3.52 14.88
CA VAL A 341 -8.00 -4.09 13.52
C VAL A 341 -6.70 -4.16 12.72
N GLY A 342 -5.64 -3.53 13.22
CA GLY A 342 -4.33 -3.51 12.56
C GLY A 342 -3.70 -4.91 12.49
N VAL A 343 -3.20 -5.29 11.31
CA VAL A 343 -2.45 -6.53 11.10
C VAL A 343 -0.98 -6.21 10.97
N THR A 344 -0.17 -6.78 11.84
CA THR A 344 1.27 -6.50 11.90
C THR A 344 2.13 -7.62 11.35
N ASP A 345 1.57 -8.81 11.20
CA ASP A 345 2.22 -10.06 10.77
C ASP A 345 1.81 -10.50 9.34
N GLY A 346 1.28 -9.57 8.53
CA GLY A 346 0.79 -9.87 7.16
C GLY A 346 1.84 -10.50 6.26
N SER A 347 3.12 -10.11 6.38
CA SER A 347 4.22 -10.76 5.65
C SER A 347 4.39 -12.22 6.05
N ALA A 348 4.38 -12.50 7.36
CA ALA A 348 4.51 -13.86 7.89
C ALA A 348 3.36 -14.75 7.45
N ARG A 349 2.11 -14.30 7.58
CA ARG A 349 0.91 -15.06 7.13
C ARG A 349 0.90 -15.28 5.61
N THR A 350 1.41 -14.32 4.84
CA THR A 350 1.54 -14.49 3.38
C THR A 350 2.57 -15.58 3.06
N VAL A 351 3.69 -15.62 3.77
CA VAL A 351 4.71 -16.67 3.59
C VAL A 351 4.19 -18.02 4.07
N ASP A 352 3.42 -18.10 5.17
CA ASP A 352 2.78 -19.35 5.60
C ASP A 352 1.88 -19.94 4.49
N LEU A 353 1.12 -19.07 3.79
CA LEU A 353 0.30 -19.48 2.65
C LEU A 353 1.15 -19.97 1.47
N ILE A 354 2.32 -19.36 1.22
CA ILE A 354 3.27 -19.80 0.19
C ILE A 354 3.86 -21.17 0.54
N GLU A 355 4.27 -21.38 1.79
CA GLU A 355 4.78 -22.66 2.25
C GLU A 355 3.73 -23.76 2.21
N GLU A 356 2.46 -23.45 2.47
CA GLU A 356 1.34 -24.38 2.30
C GLU A 356 1.20 -24.80 0.83
N ALA A 357 1.29 -23.84 -0.10
CA ALA A 357 1.22 -24.14 -1.54
C ALA A 357 2.37 -25.03 -2.00
N LEU A 358 3.56 -24.85 -1.46
CA LEU A 358 4.72 -25.72 -1.75
C LEU A 358 4.56 -27.14 -1.22
N ARG A 359 3.89 -27.34 -0.08
CA ARG A 359 3.63 -28.67 0.49
C ARG A 359 2.50 -29.42 -0.21
N GLY A 360 1.58 -28.70 -0.87
CA GLY A 360 0.44 -29.26 -1.59
C GLY A 360 0.66 -29.50 -3.08
N ALA A 361 1.89 -29.30 -3.58
CA ALA A 361 2.28 -29.39 -4.99
C ALA A 361 2.82 -30.76 -5.40
#